data_3a0625f4d8fdc0a87f25a50bd7210854
#
_entry.id   3a0625f4d8fdc0a87f25a50bd7210854
#
_cell.length_a   1.000
_cell.length_b   1.000
_cell.length_c   1.000
_cell.angle_alpha   90.00
_cell.angle_beta   90.00
_cell.angle_gamma   90.00
#
_symmetry.space_group_name_H-M   'P 1'
#
loop_
_entity.id
_entity.type
_entity.pdbx_description
1 polymer ?
#
loop_
_entity_poly.entity_id
_entity_poly.type
_entity_poly.pdbx_seq_one_letter_code
_entity_poly.pdbx_strand_id
1 'polypeptide(L)'
;MAECRPQNYPKLKDYKPSRFMLPTCHYDAAKADRAVTFIENLRHTKGKWAGKRFWLLPWQEQIIRDVFGIVDEKGNRQFRTAYVEIGKKNGKSELAAAVALYLLFADNEPSAEVYGAAADRQQASIVFDVAHQMVQMTPALLKRCKIMAATKRIVNYGNAGFYQVLSAEVGTKHGLNVSGLVLDEVHAQPNRKLYDVLTKGSGDAREQPLFFLITTAGTDKESICYELHMKALDLLAGRKIDHTFYPVVYGLTDEDDWHDEANWYKANPSLGQTIQIQRVRDAYQEALDNPAEENVFKQLRLNMWVS
;
A
#
# COMPACT_ATOMS: atom_id res chain seq x y z
N MET A 1 -4.41 12.61 27.68
CA MET A 1 -5.53 11.66 27.53
C MET A 1 -5.32 10.88 26.23
N ALA A 2 -5.50 9.56 26.24
CA ALA A 2 -5.41 8.78 25.02
C ALA A 2 -6.57 9.17 24.09
N GLU A 3 -6.27 9.52 22.84
CA GLU A 3 -7.26 9.87 21.83
C GLU A 3 -8.02 8.60 21.44
N CYS A 4 -9.32 8.54 21.75
CA CYS A 4 -10.17 7.41 21.44
C CYS A 4 -10.64 7.46 19.98
N ARG A 5 -10.87 6.29 19.39
CA ARG A 5 -11.48 6.18 18.05
C ARG A 5 -12.88 6.82 18.08
N PRO A 6 -13.21 7.71 17.14
CA PRO A 6 -14.55 8.29 17.08
C PRO A 6 -15.62 7.20 16.94
N GLN A 7 -16.73 7.34 17.67
CA GLN A 7 -17.82 6.33 17.68
C GLN A 7 -18.36 6.01 16.28
N ASN A 8 -18.42 7.00 15.41
CA ASN A 8 -18.95 6.86 14.04
C ASN A 8 -17.86 6.52 13.01
N TYR A 9 -16.60 6.32 13.45
CA TYR A 9 -15.54 5.93 12.52
C TYR A 9 -15.61 4.43 12.26
N PRO A 10 -15.62 3.97 11.00
CA PRO A 10 -15.75 2.55 10.68
C PRO A 10 -14.64 1.73 11.32
N LYS A 11 -15.00 0.56 11.80
CA LYS A 11 -14.08 -0.43 12.36
C LYS A 11 -14.33 -1.77 11.71
N LEU A 12 -13.26 -2.52 11.45
CA LEU A 12 -13.38 -3.91 11.02
C LEU A 12 -14.07 -4.71 12.13
N LYS A 13 -15.19 -5.35 11.79
CA LYS A 13 -15.92 -6.26 12.65
C LYS A 13 -15.69 -7.67 12.12
N ASP A 14 -15.58 -8.63 13.03
CA ASP A 14 -15.52 -10.06 12.70
C ASP A 14 -14.44 -10.39 11.66
N TYR A 15 -13.19 -9.97 11.95
CA TYR A 15 -12.05 -10.28 11.10
C TYR A 15 -11.99 -11.79 10.79
N LYS A 16 -11.81 -12.10 9.52
CA LYS A 16 -11.56 -13.47 9.03
C LYS A 16 -10.28 -13.45 8.21
N PRO A 17 -9.36 -14.39 8.46
CA PRO A 17 -8.16 -14.54 7.65
C PRO A 17 -8.50 -14.72 6.16
N SER A 18 -7.62 -14.22 5.32
CA SER A 18 -7.74 -14.37 3.88
C SER A 18 -7.88 -15.84 3.49
N ARG A 19 -8.72 -16.10 2.48
CA ARG A 19 -8.84 -17.45 1.87
C ARG A 19 -7.54 -17.95 1.24
N PHE A 20 -6.55 -17.07 1.06
CA PHE A 20 -5.23 -17.43 0.55
C PHE A 20 -4.28 -17.93 1.64
N MET A 21 -4.71 -17.96 2.90
CA MET A 21 -3.94 -18.57 3.99
C MET A 21 -3.78 -20.06 3.72
N LEU A 22 -2.52 -20.53 3.74
CA LEU A 22 -2.19 -21.94 3.58
C LEU A 22 -2.63 -22.77 4.81
N PRO A 23 -2.98 -24.06 4.64
CA PRO A 23 -3.25 -24.95 5.77
C PRO A 23 -2.05 -25.13 6.71
N THR A 24 -0.82 -24.92 6.23
CA THR A 24 0.43 -24.96 7.01
C THR A 24 0.74 -23.63 7.71
N CYS A 25 -0.06 -22.61 7.47
CA CYS A 25 0.05 -21.30 8.10
C CYS A 25 -1.08 -21.11 9.11
N HIS A 26 -0.89 -20.14 10.01
CA HIS A 26 -1.90 -19.77 11.00
C HIS A 26 -1.96 -18.24 11.15
N TYR A 27 -3.06 -17.75 11.71
CA TYR A 27 -3.20 -16.36 12.07
C TYR A 27 -2.66 -16.08 13.46
N ASP A 28 -1.61 -15.28 13.53
CA ASP A 28 -1.02 -14.77 14.77
C ASP A 28 -1.64 -13.40 15.10
N ALA A 29 -2.62 -13.40 15.98
CA ALA A 29 -3.33 -12.18 16.38
C ALA A 29 -2.39 -11.15 17.02
N ALA A 30 -1.37 -11.57 17.77
CA ALA A 30 -0.45 -10.66 18.43
C ALA A 30 0.41 -9.88 17.42
N LYS A 31 0.87 -10.55 16.37
CA LYS A 31 1.60 -9.90 15.26
C LYS A 31 0.70 -8.94 14.48
N ALA A 32 -0.52 -9.37 14.16
CA ALA A 32 -1.50 -8.53 13.49
C ALA A 32 -1.85 -7.29 14.33
N ASP A 33 -2.16 -7.47 15.60
CA ASP A 33 -2.48 -6.36 16.52
C ASP A 33 -1.31 -5.40 16.71
N ARG A 34 -0.08 -5.91 16.71
CA ARG A 34 1.13 -5.08 16.75
C ARG A 34 1.20 -4.17 15.53
N ALA A 35 0.96 -4.69 14.32
CA ALA A 35 0.98 -3.90 13.10
C ALA A 35 -0.16 -2.86 13.06
N VAL A 36 -1.37 -3.27 13.40
CA VAL A 36 -2.53 -2.38 13.49
C VAL A 36 -2.28 -1.27 14.52
N THR A 37 -1.86 -1.63 15.73
CA THR A 37 -1.60 -0.67 16.80
C THR A 37 -0.49 0.30 16.44
N PHE A 38 0.60 -0.17 15.82
CA PHE A 38 1.67 0.71 15.36
C PHE A 38 1.14 1.75 14.39
N ILE A 39 0.42 1.32 13.34
CA ILE A 39 -0.11 2.21 12.31
C ILE A 39 -1.12 3.18 12.92
N GLU A 40 -2.04 2.72 13.75
CA GLU A 40 -3.05 3.56 14.38
C GLU A 40 -2.48 4.56 15.41
N ASN A 41 -1.24 4.39 15.85
CA ASN A 41 -0.52 5.39 16.65
C ASN A 41 0.18 6.47 15.81
N LEU A 42 0.31 6.28 14.50
CA LEU A 42 0.74 7.33 13.60
C LEU A 42 -0.35 8.40 13.44
N ARG A 43 0.00 9.49 12.78
CA ARG A 43 -0.94 10.59 12.53
C ARG A 43 -1.05 10.88 11.03
N HIS A 44 -2.26 11.19 10.61
CA HIS A 44 -2.49 11.71 9.27
C HIS A 44 -1.72 13.01 9.03
N THR A 45 -1.26 13.19 7.80
CA THR A 45 -0.38 14.32 7.46
C THR A 45 -1.09 15.42 6.68
N LYS A 46 -2.25 15.12 6.07
CA LYS A 46 -2.88 16.02 5.09
C LYS A 46 -4.37 16.26 5.34
N GLY A 47 -4.82 17.42 4.85
CA GLY A 47 -6.23 17.80 4.81
C GLY A 47 -6.88 17.90 6.18
N LYS A 48 -8.19 17.66 6.24
CA LYS A 48 -8.99 17.71 7.48
C LYS A 48 -8.61 16.68 8.54
N TRP A 49 -7.78 15.71 8.15
CA TRP A 49 -7.30 14.63 9.01
C TRP A 49 -5.92 14.92 9.61
N ALA A 50 -5.20 15.93 9.12
CA ALA A 50 -3.87 16.27 9.58
C ALA A 50 -3.78 16.36 11.11
N GLY A 51 -2.81 15.68 11.69
CA GLY A 51 -2.59 15.62 13.15
C GLY A 51 -3.48 14.64 13.91
N LYS A 52 -4.56 14.13 13.31
CA LYS A 52 -5.41 13.09 13.93
C LYS A 52 -4.79 11.71 13.81
N ARG A 53 -5.11 10.81 14.74
CA ARG A 53 -4.64 9.42 14.68
C ARG A 53 -5.07 8.75 13.39
N PHE A 54 -4.19 7.89 12.88
CA PHE A 54 -4.41 7.13 11.65
C PHE A 54 -5.27 5.88 11.94
N TRP A 55 -6.55 6.09 12.28
CA TRP A 55 -7.46 4.98 12.43
C TRP A 55 -7.64 4.27 11.09
N LEU A 56 -7.31 2.97 11.06
CA LEU A 56 -7.46 2.16 9.86
C LEU A 56 -8.93 2.00 9.49
N LEU A 57 -9.25 2.18 8.21
CA LEU A 57 -10.54 1.77 7.65
C LEU A 57 -10.61 0.23 7.58
N PRO A 58 -11.82 -0.36 7.55
CA PRO A 58 -11.97 -1.82 7.51
C PRO A 58 -11.15 -2.52 6.43
N TRP A 59 -11.13 -1.98 5.22
CA TRP A 59 -10.37 -2.54 4.12
C TRP A 59 -8.84 -2.46 4.34
N GLN A 60 -8.36 -1.38 4.96
CA GLN A 60 -6.95 -1.22 5.32
C GLN A 60 -6.56 -2.19 6.44
N GLU A 61 -7.40 -2.27 7.47
CA GLU A 61 -7.17 -3.18 8.61
C GLU A 61 -7.14 -4.64 8.17
N GLN A 62 -8.03 -5.04 7.23
CA GLN A 62 -8.02 -6.39 6.66
C GLN A 62 -6.68 -6.72 6.00
N ILE A 63 -6.16 -5.82 5.14
CA ILE A 63 -4.87 -6.00 4.48
C ILE A 63 -3.73 -6.11 5.51
N ILE A 64 -3.69 -5.21 6.48
CA ILE A 64 -2.63 -5.21 7.50
C ILE A 64 -2.67 -6.49 8.34
N ARG A 65 -3.84 -6.94 8.75
CA ARG A 65 -4.00 -8.18 9.53
C ARG A 65 -3.59 -9.40 8.74
N ASP A 66 -4.00 -9.50 7.49
CA ASP A 66 -3.64 -10.63 6.63
C ASP A 66 -2.13 -10.66 6.34
N VAL A 67 -1.57 -9.54 5.91
CA VAL A 67 -0.16 -9.48 5.49
C VAL A 67 0.80 -9.70 6.67
N PHE A 68 0.50 -9.14 7.84
CA PHE A 68 1.41 -9.20 8.99
C PHE A 68 1.03 -10.29 10.02
N GLY A 69 -0.18 -10.80 9.98
CA GLY A 69 -0.66 -11.79 10.94
C GLY A 69 -0.71 -13.22 10.41
N ILE A 70 -0.73 -13.45 9.09
CA ILE A 70 -0.71 -14.81 8.54
C ILE A 70 0.75 -15.27 8.42
N VAL A 71 1.14 -16.25 9.22
CA VAL A 71 2.52 -16.70 9.37
C VAL A 71 2.65 -18.21 9.28
N ASP A 72 3.84 -18.67 8.91
CA ASP A 72 4.24 -20.07 8.91
C ASP A 72 4.56 -20.59 10.32
N GLU A 73 4.95 -21.84 10.43
CA GLU A 73 5.32 -22.48 11.70
C GLU A 73 6.52 -21.81 12.41
N LYS A 74 7.39 -21.14 11.65
CA LYS A 74 8.53 -20.38 12.19
C LYS A 74 8.13 -18.96 12.61
N GLY A 75 6.90 -18.55 12.33
CA GLY A 75 6.40 -17.21 12.59
C GLY A 75 6.79 -16.19 11.53
N ASN A 76 7.27 -16.61 10.35
CA ASN A 76 7.53 -15.72 9.24
C ASN A 76 6.28 -15.48 8.41
N ARG A 77 6.16 -14.29 7.81
CA ARG A 77 5.02 -13.97 6.94
C ARG A 77 4.88 -14.97 5.79
N GLN A 78 3.65 -15.42 5.55
CA GLN A 78 3.33 -16.19 4.34
C GLN A 78 3.50 -15.32 3.09
N PHE A 79 2.99 -14.08 3.13
CA PHE A 79 2.98 -13.19 1.96
C PHE A 79 4.30 -12.42 1.84
N ARG A 80 4.93 -12.52 0.68
CA ARG A 80 6.12 -11.77 0.30
C ARG A 80 5.82 -10.57 -0.59
N THR A 81 4.71 -10.64 -1.33
CA THR A 81 4.21 -9.54 -2.16
C THR A 81 2.77 -9.24 -1.79
N ALA A 82 2.47 -8.00 -1.46
CA ALA A 82 1.12 -7.49 -1.35
C ALA A 82 0.88 -6.51 -2.51
N TYR A 83 -0.06 -6.83 -3.39
CA TYR A 83 -0.46 -6.00 -4.51
C TYR A 83 -1.82 -5.37 -4.23
N VAL A 84 -1.86 -4.05 -4.13
CA VAL A 84 -3.07 -3.29 -3.81
C VAL A 84 -3.36 -2.32 -4.95
N GLU A 85 -4.39 -2.62 -5.73
CA GLU A 85 -4.87 -1.77 -6.80
C GLU A 85 -6.21 -1.14 -6.41
N ILE A 86 -6.28 0.19 -6.40
CA ILE A 86 -7.41 0.95 -5.86
C ILE A 86 -7.46 2.36 -6.44
N GLY A 87 -8.65 2.89 -6.63
CA GLY A 87 -8.89 4.23 -7.17
C GLY A 87 -8.18 5.37 -6.43
N LYS A 88 -8.02 6.51 -7.08
CA LYS A 88 -7.41 7.70 -6.46
C LYS A 88 -8.19 8.18 -5.24
N LYS A 89 -7.47 8.84 -4.32
CA LYS A 89 -8.00 9.45 -3.09
C LYS A 89 -8.45 8.48 -1.99
N ASN A 90 -8.23 7.18 -2.15
CA ASN A 90 -8.50 6.19 -1.11
C ASN A 90 -7.43 6.14 0.02
N GLY A 91 -6.44 7.02 0.04
CA GLY A 91 -5.44 7.08 1.11
C GLY A 91 -4.20 6.21 0.89
N LYS A 92 -3.88 5.86 -0.38
CA LYS A 92 -2.74 5.00 -0.73
C LYS A 92 -1.41 5.44 -0.13
N SER A 93 -1.02 6.69 -0.35
CA SER A 93 0.31 7.19 0.05
C SER A 93 0.50 7.22 1.56
N GLU A 94 -0.57 7.51 2.34
CA GLU A 94 -0.51 7.45 3.80
C GLU A 94 -0.40 6.01 4.31
N LEU A 95 -1.15 5.07 3.72
CA LEU A 95 -1.03 3.65 4.05
C LEU A 95 0.37 3.11 3.68
N ALA A 96 0.87 3.45 2.50
CA ALA A 96 2.20 3.07 2.02
C ALA A 96 3.31 3.58 2.96
N ALA A 97 3.23 4.85 3.39
CA ALA A 97 4.16 5.44 4.36
C ALA A 97 4.09 4.73 5.72
N ALA A 98 2.89 4.42 6.21
CA ALA A 98 2.70 3.71 7.46
C ALA A 98 3.30 2.30 7.41
N VAL A 99 3.14 1.58 6.30
CA VAL A 99 3.75 0.26 6.08
C VAL A 99 5.28 0.37 6.06
N ALA A 100 5.84 1.35 5.35
CA ALA A 100 7.30 1.57 5.33
C ALA A 100 7.85 1.83 6.75
N LEU A 101 7.16 2.63 7.55
CA LEU A 101 7.56 2.89 8.93
C LEU A 101 7.42 1.65 9.83
N TYR A 102 6.36 0.86 9.66
CA TYR A 102 6.23 -0.40 10.38
C TYR A 102 7.40 -1.34 10.09
N LEU A 103 7.73 -1.54 8.81
CA LEU A 103 8.85 -2.38 8.38
C LEU A 103 10.19 -1.89 8.94
N LEU A 104 10.37 -0.57 9.09
CA LEU A 104 11.60 0.00 9.66
C LEU A 104 11.67 -0.14 11.18
N PHE A 105 10.57 0.12 11.90
CA PHE A 105 10.61 0.31 13.36
C PHE A 105 10.07 -0.85 14.18
N ALA A 106 9.16 -1.66 13.61
CA ALA A 106 8.37 -2.59 14.41
C ALA A 106 8.29 -4.02 13.87
N ASP A 107 8.82 -4.29 12.69
CA ASP A 107 8.82 -5.63 12.07
C ASP A 107 9.89 -6.57 12.65
N ASN A 108 10.74 -6.07 13.55
CA ASN A 108 11.84 -6.80 14.20
C ASN A 108 12.92 -7.33 13.23
N GLU A 109 13.01 -6.76 12.05
CA GLU A 109 14.06 -7.13 11.10
C GLU A 109 15.40 -6.49 11.50
N PRO A 110 16.46 -7.27 11.76
CA PRO A 110 17.78 -6.72 12.04
C PRO A 110 18.34 -6.00 10.81
N SER A 111 18.93 -4.82 11.02
CA SER A 111 19.52 -4.02 9.94
C SER A 111 18.57 -3.89 8.74
N ALA A 112 17.32 -3.52 9.02
CA ALA A 112 16.28 -3.43 8.00
C ALA A 112 16.68 -2.49 6.87
N GLU A 113 16.61 -2.98 5.64
CA GLU A 113 16.76 -2.17 4.43
C GLU A 113 15.39 -2.01 3.77
N VAL A 114 14.72 -0.89 4.09
CA VAL A 114 13.41 -0.56 3.53
C VAL A 114 13.58 0.51 2.45
N TYR A 115 13.06 0.22 1.27
CA TYR A 115 13.15 1.11 0.13
C TYR A 115 11.79 1.63 -0.30
N GLY A 116 11.72 2.93 -0.61
CA GLY A 116 10.61 3.54 -1.32
C GLY A 116 10.99 3.78 -2.77
N ALA A 117 10.16 3.38 -3.70
CA ALA A 117 10.39 3.59 -5.11
C ALA A 117 9.09 3.98 -5.84
N ALA A 118 9.22 4.67 -6.96
CA ALA A 118 8.15 4.99 -7.90
C ALA A 118 8.76 5.19 -9.30
N ALA A 119 7.97 5.64 -10.26
CA ALA A 119 8.44 5.89 -11.63
C ALA A 119 9.61 6.88 -11.67
N ASP A 120 9.58 7.87 -10.79
CA ASP A 120 10.67 8.81 -10.61
C ASP A 120 10.88 9.14 -9.12
N ARG A 121 12.00 9.82 -8.82
CA ARG A 121 12.37 10.18 -7.45
C ARG A 121 11.38 11.16 -6.81
N GLN A 122 10.76 12.04 -7.58
CA GLN A 122 9.81 13.01 -7.07
C GLN A 122 8.55 12.31 -6.59
N GLN A 123 8.03 11.37 -7.36
CA GLN A 123 6.89 10.54 -6.98
C GLN A 123 7.20 9.69 -5.72
N ALA A 124 8.35 9.01 -5.70
CA ALA A 124 8.77 8.24 -4.52
C ALA A 124 8.96 9.11 -3.27
N SER A 125 9.36 10.38 -3.46
CA SER A 125 9.48 11.34 -2.37
C SER A 125 8.15 11.72 -1.72
N ILE A 126 7.03 11.57 -2.41
CA ILE A 126 5.70 11.86 -1.85
C ILE A 126 5.42 10.95 -0.65
N VAL A 127 5.66 9.65 -0.79
CA VAL A 127 5.49 8.68 0.30
C VAL A 127 6.50 8.94 1.42
N PHE A 128 7.76 9.26 1.06
CA PHE A 128 8.78 9.62 2.05
C PHE A 128 8.39 10.85 2.86
N ASP A 129 7.90 11.90 2.21
CA ASP A 129 7.54 13.15 2.89
C ASP A 129 6.36 12.93 3.86
N VAL A 130 5.44 12.04 3.51
CA VAL A 130 4.37 11.58 4.42
C VAL A 130 4.97 10.83 5.60
N ALA A 131 5.86 9.86 5.37
CA ALA A 131 6.53 9.10 6.43
C ALA A 131 7.35 10.02 7.36
N HIS A 132 8.08 10.96 6.78
CA HIS A 132 8.84 11.98 7.53
C HIS A 132 7.93 12.78 8.47
N GLN A 133 6.81 13.30 7.96
CA GLN A 133 5.84 14.04 8.79
C GLN A 133 5.21 13.16 9.87
N MET A 134 4.87 11.90 9.57
CA MET A 134 4.37 10.94 10.56
C MET A 134 5.37 10.74 11.70
N VAL A 135 6.66 10.58 11.38
CA VAL A 135 7.72 10.46 12.40
C VAL A 135 7.84 11.73 13.23
N GLN A 136 7.82 12.92 12.61
CA GLN A 136 7.89 14.20 13.32
C GLN A 136 6.72 14.38 14.29
N MET A 137 5.52 13.91 13.94
CA MET A 137 4.33 13.97 14.80
C MET A 137 4.26 12.84 15.84
N THR A 138 5.22 11.91 15.82
CA THR A 138 5.26 10.76 16.75
C THR A 138 6.54 10.82 17.59
N PRO A 139 6.53 11.47 18.77
CA PRO A 139 7.74 11.70 19.58
C PRO A 139 8.50 10.42 19.93
N ALA A 140 7.80 9.30 20.10
CA ALA A 140 8.42 7.99 20.39
C ALA A 140 9.28 7.49 19.23
N LEU A 141 8.90 7.76 17.97
CA LEU A 141 9.69 7.42 16.79
C LEU A 141 10.80 8.44 16.55
N LEU A 142 10.49 9.72 16.70
CA LEU A 142 11.45 10.80 16.47
C LEU A 142 12.71 10.65 17.34
N LYS A 143 12.55 10.20 18.58
CA LYS A 143 13.67 9.93 19.50
C LYS A 143 14.55 8.73 19.11
N ARG A 144 14.05 7.86 18.24
CA ARG A 144 14.70 6.60 17.84
C ARG A 144 15.39 6.66 16.49
N CYS A 145 15.31 7.78 15.79
CA CYS A 145 15.83 7.86 14.43
C CYS A 145 16.50 9.18 14.10
N LYS A 146 17.26 9.15 13.01
CA LYS A 146 17.77 10.33 12.34
C LYS A 146 17.08 10.48 10.98
N ILE A 147 16.53 11.64 10.73
CA ILE A 147 15.93 12.00 9.45
C ILE A 147 16.94 12.80 8.64
N MET A 148 17.22 12.34 7.44
CA MET A 148 18.12 12.97 6.47
C MET A 148 17.27 13.42 5.27
N ALA A 149 16.64 14.58 5.38
CA ALA A 149 15.67 15.07 4.41
C ALA A 149 16.25 15.26 3.00
N ALA A 150 17.49 15.72 2.89
CA ALA A 150 18.16 15.94 1.61
C ALA A 150 18.38 14.65 0.82
N THR A 151 18.71 13.55 1.50
CA THR A 151 18.93 12.23 0.90
C THR A 151 17.69 11.37 0.92
N LYS A 152 16.57 11.87 1.48
CA LYS A 152 15.31 11.13 1.64
C LYS A 152 15.53 9.79 2.36
N ARG A 153 16.15 9.86 3.55
CA ARG A 153 16.50 8.69 4.36
C ARG A 153 16.12 8.89 5.82
N ILE A 154 15.54 7.85 6.43
CA ILE A 154 15.28 7.74 7.87
C ILE A 154 16.09 6.56 8.39
N VAL A 155 16.97 6.80 9.38
CA VAL A 155 17.82 5.77 10.00
C VAL A 155 17.27 5.45 11.38
N ASN A 156 16.95 4.19 11.65
CA ASN A 156 16.52 3.72 12.96
C ASN A 156 17.73 3.27 13.78
N TYR A 157 17.96 3.91 14.92
CA TYR A 157 19.08 3.55 15.82
C TYR A 157 18.90 2.19 16.49
N GLY A 158 17.65 1.73 16.67
CA GLY A 158 17.35 0.52 17.43
C GLY A 158 17.75 -0.79 16.73
N ASN A 159 17.73 -0.81 15.40
CA ASN A 159 18.07 -2.01 14.60
C ASN A 159 19.13 -1.74 13.53
N ALA A 160 19.76 -0.55 13.55
CA ALA A 160 20.68 -0.08 12.52
C ALA A 160 20.10 -0.10 11.08
N GLY A 161 18.77 -0.10 10.97
CA GLY A 161 18.04 -0.13 9.70
C GLY A 161 17.76 1.26 9.15
N PHE A 162 17.30 1.30 7.90
CA PHE A 162 16.90 2.56 7.26
C PHE A 162 15.71 2.38 6.32
N TYR A 163 15.00 3.48 6.12
CA TYR A 163 14.08 3.67 5.01
C TYR A 163 14.65 4.74 4.08
N GLN A 164 14.77 4.45 2.81
CA GLN A 164 15.37 5.33 1.81
C GLN A 164 14.61 5.31 0.49
N VAL A 165 14.47 6.50 -0.11
CA VAL A 165 13.96 6.63 -1.48
C VAL A 165 15.05 6.28 -2.48
N LEU A 166 14.71 5.41 -3.43
CA LEU A 166 15.53 5.10 -4.58
C LEU A 166 15.18 6.02 -5.75
N SER A 167 16.20 6.49 -6.47
CA SER A 167 16.03 7.13 -7.77
C SER A 167 16.00 6.08 -8.89
N ALA A 168 15.40 6.41 -10.03
CA ALA A 168 15.33 5.53 -11.19
C ALA A 168 16.72 5.06 -11.68
N GLU A 169 17.77 5.88 -11.46
CA GLU A 169 19.17 5.54 -11.79
C GLU A 169 19.75 4.41 -10.94
N VAL A 170 19.15 4.14 -9.76
CA VAL A 170 19.57 3.06 -8.86
C VAL A 170 19.10 1.70 -9.37
N GLY A 171 18.18 1.66 -10.34
CA GLY A 171 17.77 0.42 -11.02
C GLY A 171 18.91 -0.36 -11.72
N THR A 172 20.13 0.17 -11.69
CA THR A 172 21.35 -0.51 -12.16
C THR A 172 22.21 -1.07 -11.04
N LYS A 173 21.89 -0.81 -9.75
CA LYS A 173 22.70 -1.26 -8.61
C LYS A 173 22.23 -2.63 -8.13
N HIS A 174 22.93 -3.66 -8.58
CA HIS A 174 22.86 -4.99 -7.99
C HIS A 174 23.45 -5.00 -6.57
N GLY A 175 22.93 -5.84 -5.68
CA GLY A 175 23.47 -6.05 -4.33
C GLY A 175 22.67 -5.39 -3.19
N LEU A 176 21.44 -4.97 -3.45
CA LEU A 176 20.50 -4.57 -2.40
C LEU A 176 20.04 -5.79 -1.61
N ASN A 177 19.96 -5.66 -0.28
CA ASN A 177 19.46 -6.70 0.61
C ASN A 177 18.11 -6.25 1.19
N VAL A 178 17.09 -6.26 0.33
CA VAL A 178 15.76 -5.67 0.61
C VAL A 178 15.02 -6.48 1.67
N SER A 179 14.74 -5.87 2.81
CA SER A 179 13.80 -6.40 3.80
C SER A 179 12.38 -5.89 3.58
N GLY A 180 12.24 -4.70 3.02
CA GLY A 180 10.97 -4.09 2.68
C GLY A 180 11.06 -3.18 1.46
N LEU A 181 10.07 -3.27 0.59
CA LEU A 181 9.89 -2.38 -0.54
C LEU A 181 8.48 -1.80 -0.51
N VAL A 182 8.38 -0.50 -0.65
CA VAL A 182 7.11 0.19 -0.96
C VAL A 182 7.23 0.80 -2.35
N LEU A 183 6.55 0.21 -3.31
CA LEU A 183 6.51 0.68 -4.70
C LEU A 183 5.15 1.33 -4.95
N ASP A 184 5.14 2.65 -5.05
CA ASP A 184 3.94 3.44 -5.29
C ASP A 184 3.77 3.72 -6.78
N GLU A 185 2.51 3.87 -7.20
CA GLU A 185 2.10 4.20 -8.58
C GLU A 185 2.77 3.29 -9.63
N VAL A 186 2.64 1.96 -9.43
CA VAL A 186 3.25 0.94 -10.31
C VAL A 186 2.85 1.14 -11.77
N HIS A 187 1.61 1.65 -12.03
CA HIS A 187 1.13 1.92 -13.38
C HIS A 187 1.94 2.98 -14.15
N ALA A 188 2.67 3.84 -13.41
CA ALA A 188 3.50 4.88 -14.01
C ALA A 188 4.93 4.41 -14.35
N GLN A 189 5.29 3.15 -14.05
CA GLN A 189 6.62 2.63 -14.36
C GLN A 189 6.85 2.59 -15.87
N PRO A 190 7.94 3.21 -16.37
CA PRO A 190 8.20 3.26 -17.81
C PRO A 190 8.58 1.91 -18.40
N ASN A 191 9.05 0.98 -17.56
CA ASN A 191 9.39 -0.40 -17.92
C ASN A 191 9.56 -1.25 -16.66
N ARG A 192 9.78 -2.55 -16.83
CA ARG A 192 9.89 -3.50 -15.73
C ARG A 192 11.25 -3.52 -15.00
N LYS A 193 12.26 -2.79 -15.48
CA LYS A 193 13.65 -2.91 -14.96
C LYS A 193 13.75 -2.62 -13.46
N LEU A 194 13.15 -1.53 -12.99
CA LEU A 194 13.19 -1.18 -11.57
C LEU A 194 12.48 -2.24 -10.71
N TYR A 195 11.32 -2.68 -11.15
CA TYR A 195 10.58 -3.76 -10.47
C TYR A 195 11.41 -5.03 -10.38
N ASP A 196 12.02 -5.47 -11.50
CA ASP A 196 12.83 -6.69 -11.54
C ASP A 196 14.06 -6.60 -10.61
N VAL A 197 14.78 -5.49 -10.62
CA VAL A 197 15.95 -5.29 -9.74
C VAL A 197 15.56 -5.31 -8.26
N LEU A 198 14.42 -4.72 -7.92
CA LEU A 198 13.98 -4.59 -6.53
C LEU A 198 13.30 -5.85 -5.98
N THR A 199 12.79 -6.73 -6.84
CA THR A 199 12.01 -7.89 -6.40
C THR A 199 12.66 -9.23 -6.72
N LYS A 200 13.51 -9.32 -7.76
CA LYS A 200 14.16 -10.58 -8.16
C LYS A 200 15.50 -10.74 -7.45
N GLY A 201 15.55 -11.62 -6.47
CA GLY A 201 16.75 -11.96 -5.72
C GLY A 201 17.16 -10.95 -4.64
N SER A 202 16.63 -9.75 -4.62
CA SER A 202 17.05 -8.70 -3.69
C SER A 202 16.68 -8.99 -2.22
N GLY A 203 15.66 -9.81 -2.00
CA GLY A 203 15.20 -10.21 -0.67
C GLY A 203 15.60 -11.65 -0.27
N ASP A 204 16.39 -12.35 -1.08
CA ASP A 204 16.67 -13.78 -0.87
C ASP A 204 17.46 -14.07 0.42
N ALA A 205 18.21 -13.10 0.93
CA ALA A 205 18.92 -13.21 2.20
C ALA A 205 18.05 -12.90 3.43
N ARG A 206 16.78 -12.55 3.24
CA ARG A 206 15.84 -12.21 4.32
C ARG A 206 14.84 -13.35 4.52
N GLU A 207 14.52 -13.65 5.77
CA GLU A 207 13.53 -14.69 6.11
C GLU A 207 12.11 -14.30 5.68
N GLN A 208 11.77 -13.00 5.80
CA GLN A 208 10.41 -12.51 5.54
C GLN A 208 10.39 -11.13 4.82
N PRO A 209 11.00 -11.01 3.64
CA PRO A 209 10.95 -9.75 2.89
C PRO A 209 9.50 -9.44 2.51
N LEU A 210 9.15 -8.15 2.44
CA LEU A 210 7.84 -7.70 1.99
C LEU A 210 7.97 -6.68 0.87
N PHE A 211 7.36 -6.97 -0.27
CA PHE A 211 7.17 -6.06 -1.39
C PHE A 211 5.72 -5.57 -1.37
N PHE A 212 5.51 -4.34 -0.91
CA PHE A 212 4.21 -3.70 -0.85
C PHE A 212 4.02 -2.80 -2.08
N LEU A 213 3.24 -3.29 -3.04
CA LEU A 213 3.00 -2.64 -4.32
C LEU A 213 1.62 -1.99 -4.26
N ILE A 214 1.53 -0.68 -4.46
CA ILE A 214 0.27 0.05 -4.39
C ILE A 214 0.09 0.94 -5.61
N THR A 215 -1.07 0.90 -6.24
CA THR A 215 -1.28 1.57 -7.51
C THR A 215 -2.75 1.87 -7.79
N THR A 216 -3.01 2.64 -8.82
CA THR A 216 -4.26 2.69 -9.57
C THR A 216 -4.11 1.92 -10.89
N ALA A 217 -5.25 1.64 -11.54
CA ALA A 217 -5.27 1.14 -12.91
C ALA A 217 -4.54 2.08 -13.87
N GLY A 218 -3.91 1.51 -14.87
CA GLY A 218 -3.21 2.24 -15.92
C GLY A 218 -3.95 2.25 -17.25
N THR A 219 -3.24 2.65 -18.30
CA THR A 219 -3.71 2.67 -19.69
C THR A 219 -2.88 1.76 -20.59
N ASP A 220 -1.66 1.43 -20.16
CA ASP A 220 -0.73 0.59 -20.94
C ASP A 220 -0.88 -0.89 -20.53
N LYS A 221 -1.51 -1.67 -21.39
CA LYS A 221 -1.73 -3.13 -21.22
C LYS A 221 -0.48 -3.98 -21.47
N GLU A 222 0.64 -3.39 -21.89
CA GLU A 222 1.94 -4.07 -22.02
C GLU A 222 2.86 -3.80 -20.82
N SER A 223 2.40 -2.98 -19.87
CA SER A 223 3.17 -2.59 -18.69
C SER A 223 3.31 -3.72 -17.65
N ILE A 224 4.35 -3.62 -16.81
CA ILE A 224 4.50 -4.50 -15.64
C ILE A 224 3.29 -4.41 -14.69
N CYS A 225 2.67 -3.24 -14.60
CA CYS A 225 1.48 -3.07 -13.76
C CYS A 225 0.30 -3.89 -14.27
N TYR A 226 0.08 -3.94 -15.60
CA TYR A 226 -0.98 -4.78 -16.18
C TYR A 226 -0.68 -6.28 -16.02
N GLU A 227 0.60 -6.70 -16.13
CA GLU A 227 0.99 -8.09 -15.85
C GLU A 227 0.63 -8.47 -14.40
N LEU A 228 0.92 -7.59 -13.43
CA LEU A 228 0.57 -7.79 -12.02
C LEU A 228 -0.94 -7.76 -11.77
N HIS A 229 -1.66 -6.87 -12.45
CA HIS A 229 -3.12 -6.81 -12.44
C HIS A 229 -3.73 -8.14 -12.90
N MET A 230 -3.31 -8.64 -14.06
CA MET A 230 -3.80 -9.92 -14.59
C MET A 230 -3.45 -11.10 -13.67
N LYS A 231 -2.23 -11.11 -13.10
CA LYS A 231 -1.85 -12.08 -12.07
C LYS A 231 -2.79 -12.01 -10.86
N ALA A 232 -3.08 -10.82 -10.36
CA ALA A 232 -3.99 -10.64 -9.23
C ALA A 232 -5.40 -11.15 -9.54
N LEU A 233 -5.94 -10.83 -10.72
CA LEU A 233 -7.25 -11.31 -11.15
C LEU A 233 -7.28 -12.84 -11.31
N ASP A 234 -6.21 -13.44 -11.86
CA ASP A 234 -6.11 -14.89 -12.00
C ASP A 234 -6.10 -15.62 -10.65
N LEU A 235 -5.39 -15.05 -9.65
CA LEU A 235 -5.37 -15.56 -8.27
C LEU A 235 -6.75 -15.40 -7.62
N LEU A 236 -7.38 -14.22 -7.76
CA LEU A 236 -8.72 -13.95 -7.24
C LEU A 236 -9.78 -14.87 -7.85
N ALA A 237 -9.64 -15.23 -9.12
CA ALA A 237 -10.53 -16.15 -9.81
C ALA A 237 -10.17 -17.63 -9.62
N GLY A 238 -9.07 -17.95 -8.93
CA GLY A 238 -8.61 -19.34 -8.74
C GLY A 238 -8.01 -19.99 -9.98
N ARG A 239 -7.69 -19.21 -11.03
CA ARG A 239 -7.04 -19.72 -12.25
C ARG A 239 -5.54 -19.93 -12.10
N LYS A 240 -4.92 -19.26 -11.13
CA LYS A 240 -3.50 -19.41 -10.76
C LYS A 240 -3.36 -19.62 -9.27
N ILE A 241 -2.22 -20.14 -8.87
CA ILE A 241 -1.83 -20.32 -7.46
C ILE A 241 -0.47 -19.67 -7.27
N ASP A 242 -0.40 -18.76 -6.31
CA ASP A 242 0.85 -18.21 -5.77
C ASP A 242 0.61 -17.89 -4.29
N HIS A 243 1.12 -18.73 -3.42
CA HIS A 243 0.87 -18.63 -1.99
C HIS A 243 1.59 -17.46 -1.31
N THR A 244 2.56 -16.86 -1.98
CA THR A 244 3.34 -15.73 -1.46
C THR A 244 2.82 -14.37 -1.92
N PHE A 245 1.83 -14.37 -2.81
CA PHE A 245 1.25 -13.17 -3.38
C PHE A 245 -0.14 -12.89 -2.78
N TYR A 246 -0.30 -11.71 -2.20
CA TYR A 246 -1.56 -11.23 -1.63
C TYR A 246 -2.24 -10.25 -2.60
N PRO A 247 -3.29 -10.67 -3.33
CA PRO A 247 -3.94 -9.83 -4.32
C PRO A 247 -5.10 -9.03 -3.73
N VAL A 248 -5.11 -7.71 -3.96
CA VAL A 248 -6.23 -6.82 -3.66
C VAL A 248 -6.51 -5.93 -4.86
N VAL A 249 -7.68 -6.05 -5.44
CA VAL A 249 -8.14 -5.23 -6.56
C VAL A 249 -9.51 -4.66 -6.24
N TYR A 250 -9.58 -3.35 -6.07
CA TYR A 250 -10.81 -2.59 -5.93
C TYR A 250 -11.04 -1.78 -7.21
N GLY A 251 -11.95 -2.22 -8.05
CA GLY A 251 -12.23 -1.58 -9.33
C GLY A 251 -13.50 -2.11 -9.95
N LEU A 252 -13.98 -1.42 -10.98
CA LEU A 252 -15.04 -1.91 -11.85
C LEU A 252 -14.41 -2.72 -13.00
N THR A 253 -15.20 -3.65 -13.50
CA THR A 253 -14.92 -4.39 -14.74
C THR A 253 -15.74 -3.81 -15.89
N ASP A 254 -15.47 -4.27 -17.12
CA ASP A 254 -16.25 -3.89 -18.31
C ASP A 254 -17.71 -4.38 -18.25
N GLU A 255 -18.02 -5.33 -17.34
CA GLU A 255 -19.37 -5.87 -17.13
C GLU A 255 -20.19 -4.99 -16.16
N ASP A 256 -19.52 -4.13 -15.39
CA ASP A 256 -20.17 -3.23 -14.42
C ASP A 256 -20.71 -1.97 -15.12
N ASP A 257 -21.96 -1.62 -14.82
CA ASP A 257 -22.49 -0.33 -15.23
C ASP A 257 -21.82 0.81 -14.43
N TRP A 258 -20.94 1.56 -15.09
CA TRP A 258 -20.22 2.68 -14.48
C TRP A 258 -21.10 3.92 -14.21
N HIS A 259 -22.30 3.96 -14.76
CA HIS A 259 -23.30 4.99 -14.47
C HIS A 259 -24.04 4.73 -13.14
N ASP A 260 -24.06 3.50 -12.66
CA ASP A 260 -24.68 3.17 -11.39
C ASP A 260 -23.76 3.56 -10.21
N GLU A 261 -24.21 4.54 -9.43
CA GLU A 261 -23.49 5.01 -8.23
C GLU A 261 -23.20 3.88 -7.22
N ALA A 262 -24.05 2.84 -7.14
CA ALA A 262 -23.82 1.70 -6.26
C ALA A 262 -22.53 0.93 -6.62
N ASN A 263 -22.17 0.89 -7.90
CA ASN A 263 -20.95 0.26 -8.35
C ASN A 263 -19.68 1.04 -7.97
N TRP A 264 -19.77 2.38 -7.76
CA TRP A 264 -18.59 3.19 -7.40
C TRP A 264 -17.95 2.76 -6.08
N TYR A 265 -18.72 2.15 -5.19
CA TYR A 265 -18.22 1.58 -3.94
C TYR A 265 -17.28 0.38 -4.14
N LYS A 266 -17.41 -0.36 -5.25
CA LYS A 266 -16.50 -1.46 -5.59
C LYS A 266 -15.06 -0.96 -5.80
N ALA A 267 -14.91 0.22 -6.40
CA ALA A 267 -13.61 0.84 -6.65
C ALA A 267 -13.11 1.72 -5.50
N ASN A 268 -14.02 2.13 -4.62
CA ASN A 268 -13.75 3.13 -3.59
C ASN A 268 -14.24 2.67 -2.20
N PRO A 269 -13.54 1.74 -1.56
CA PRO A 269 -13.93 1.27 -0.22
C PRO A 269 -13.83 2.36 0.87
N SER A 270 -13.24 3.52 0.55
CA SER A 270 -13.19 4.70 1.41
C SER A 270 -14.32 5.71 1.13
N LEU A 271 -15.23 5.40 0.19
CA LEU A 271 -16.33 6.29 -0.19
C LEU A 271 -17.32 6.47 0.97
N GLY A 272 -17.72 7.70 1.20
CA GLY A 272 -18.53 8.07 2.35
C GLY A 272 -17.74 8.28 3.65
N GLN A 273 -16.46 7.95 3.68
CA GLN A 273 -15.58 8.13 4.84
C GLN A 273 -14.52 9.22 4.58
N THR A 274 -13.48 8.89 3.83
CA THR A 274 -12.43 9.84 3.46
C THR A 274 -12.72 10.49 2.12
N ILE A 275 -13.44 9.82 1.23
CA ILE A 275 -13.92 10.35 -0.04
C ILE A 275 -15.37 10.78 0.10
N GLN A 276 -15.64 12.07 -0.14
CA GLN A 276 -17.00 12.59 -0.17
C GLN A 276 -17.69 12.17 -1.47
N ILE A 277 -18.88 11.58 -1.38
CA ILE A 277 -19.65 11.11 -2.54
C ILE A 277 -19.91 12.24 -3.55
N GLN A 278 -20.16 13.47 -3.06
CA GLN A 278 -20.39 14.61 -3.92
C GLN A 278 -19.22 14.89 -4.86
N ARG A 279 -17.98 14.68 -4.40
CA ARG A 279 -16.79 14.86 -5.25
C ARG A 279 -16.71 13.84 -6.39
N VAL A 280 -17.25 12.66 -6.17
CA VAL A 280 -17.31 11.63 -7.22
C VAL A 280 -18.45 11.95 -8.20
N ARG A 281 -19.60 12.43 -7.70
CA ARG A 281 -20.71 12.90 -8.52
C ARG A 281 -20.32 14.09 -9.41
N ASP A 282 -19.57 15.05 -8.86
CA ASP A 282 -19.08 16.20 -9.63
C ASP A 282 -18.16 15.72 -10.78
N ALA A 283 -17.22 14.81 -10.49
CA ALA A 283 -16.34 14.25 -11.51
C ALA A 283 -17.09 13.36 -12.54
N TYR A 284 -18.13 12.66 -12.11
CA TYR A 284 -19.01 11.90 -13.00
C TYR A 284 -19.77 12.81 -13.96
N GLN A 285 -20.33 13.93 -13.46
CA GLN A 285 -20.99 14.89 -14.32
C GLN A 285 -20.05 15.49 -15.36
N GLU A 286 -18.82 15.83 -14.96
CA GLU A 286 -17.79 16.30 -15.88
C GLU A 286 -17.46 15.27 -16.97
N ALA A 287 -17.42 13.98 -16.61
CA ALA A 287 -17.20 12.89 -17.56
C ALA A 287 -18.36 12.70 -18.55
N LEU A 288 -19.61 12.98 -18.13
CA LEU A 288 -20.78 12.96 -19.02
C LEU A 288 -20.77 14.12 -20.01
N ASP A 289 -20.35 15.31 -19.55
CA ASP A 289 -20.34 16.52 -20.34
C ASP A 289 -19.15 16.60 -21.31
N ASN A 290 -18.06 15.88 -21.02
CA ASN A 290 -16.83 15.88 -21.80
C ASN A 290 -16.28 14.46 -22.03
N PRO A 291 -16.40 13.93 -23.26
CA PRO A 291 -15.91 12.59 -23.59
C PRO A 291 -14.42 12.33 -23.28
N ALA A 292 -13.58 13.39 -23.29
CA ALA A 292 -12.17 13.25 -22.91
C ALA A 292 -11.99 12.92 -21.42
N GLU A 293 -12.92 13.33 -20.56
CA GLU A 293 -12.89 13.08 -19.12
C GLU A 293 -13.48 11.72 -18.73
N GLU A 294 -14.20 11.04 -19.63
CA GLU A 294 -14.80 9.72 -19.35
C GLU A 294 -13.71 8.70 -19.00
N ASN A 295 -12.67 8.55 -19.81
CA ASN A 295 -11.57 7.63 -19.55
C ASN A 295 -10.80 8.02 -18.27
N VAL A 296 -10.64 9.33 -18.02
CA VAL A 296 -10.00 9.83 -16.81
C VAL A 296 -10.83 9.45 -15.56
N PHE A 297 -12.14 9.61 -15.61
CA PHE A 297 -13.05 9.22 -14.54
C PHE A 297 -13.01 7.72 -14.31
N LYS A 298 -13.16 6.91 -15.37
CA LYS A 298 -13.09 5.44 -15.31
C LYS A 298 -11.78 4.96 -14.70
N GLN A 299 -10.64 5.47 -15.17
CA GLN A 299 -9.32 5.09 -14.65
C GLN A 299 -9.12 5.54 -13.21
N LEU A 300 -9.31 6.83 -12.92
CA LEU A 300 -8.87 7.40 -11.65
C LEU A 300 -9.88 7.23 -10.52
N ARG A 301 -11.19 7.23 -10.82
CA ARG A 301 -12.24 7.11 -9.82
C ARG A 301 -12.77 5.70 -9.71
N LEU A 302 -12.91 5.00 -10.82
CA LEU A 302 -13.48 3.65 -10.85
C LEU A 302 -12.42 2.55 -10.97
N ASN A 303 -11.16 2.95 -11.08
CA ASN A 303 -10.02 2.03 -11.15
C ASN A 303 -10.17 0.99 -12.27
N MET A 304 -10.64 1.43 -13.42
CA MET A 304 -10.78 0.61 -14.62
C MET A 304 -9.55 0.78 -15.52
N TRP A 305 -9.11 -0.30 -16.14
CA TRP A 305 -8.09 -0.26 -17.19
C TRP A 305 -8.73 0.23 -18.49
N VAL A 306 -8.38 1.44 -18.88
CA VAL A 306 -8.87 2.08 -20.12
C VAL A 306 -7.77 2.08 -21.18
N SER A 307 -8.15 2.14 -22.46
CA SER A 307 -7.25 2.21 -23.63
C SER A 307 -7.33 3.56 -24.29
#